data_a14c1881ade3e91302675f132a90c081
#
_entry.id   a14c1881ade3e91302675f132a90c081
#
_cell.length_a   1.000
_cell.length_b   1.000
_cell.length_c   1.000
_cell.angle_alpha   90.00
_cell.angle_beta   90.00
_cell.angle_gamma   90.00
#
_symmetry.space_group_name_H-M   'P 1'
#
loop_
_entity.id
_entity.type
_entity.pdbx_description
1 polymer ?
#
loop_
_entity_poly.entity_id
_entity_poly.type
_entity_poly.pdbx_seq_one_letter_code
_entity_poly.pdbx_strand_id
1 'polypeptide(L)'
;VAKLEEIGVLVKIEKRVHSVGHSERTGVMVEPRLSTQWFVKMDQLAKNAIANQDTDDKVDFYPPRFNDTFLQWMENVHDWVISRQLWWGHQIPAWYNAEGEMYVGEEAPEGDGWKQDEDVLDTWFSSALWPFSTMGWPDVEAEDFKRYFPTSTLVTGYDIIFFWVSRMIFQSLEFTGRQPFKNVLIHGLIRDEQGRKMSKSLGNGIDPMDVIEKYGADALRWFLSNGSAPGQDVRFSYEKMDASWNFINKIWNISRYILMNNEGLTLDAARENVAKVAAGQAGNVTDRWILHNLNETIGKVTENFDKFE
;
A
#
# COMPACT_ATOMS: atom_id res chain seq x y z
N VAL A 1 44.30 -7.39 -12.98
CA VAL A 1 45.23 -6.91 -14.03
C VAL A 1 46.55 -7.65 -13.88
N ALA A 2 47.32 -7.47 -12.75
CA ALA A 2 48.64 -8.06 -12.58
C ALA A 2 48.73 -9.57 -12.89
N LYS A 3 47.76 -10.36 -12.43
CA LYS A 3 47.73 -11.82 -12.70
C LYS A 3 47.46 -12.15 -14.16
N LEU A 4 46.69 -11.31 -14.90
CA LEU A 4 46.48 -11.48 -16.34
C LEU A 4 47.70 -11.10 -17.16
N GLU A 5 48.46 -10.13 -16.66
CA GLU A 5 49.74 -9.71 -17.22
C GLU A 5 50.81 -10.79 -17.05
N GLU A 6 50.91 -11.36 -15.83
CA GLU A 6 51.86 -12.45 -15.49
C GLU A 6 51.66 -13.68 -16.37
N ILE A 7 50.43 -14.06 -16.69
CA ILE A 7 50.12 -15.23 -17.55
C ILE A 7 50.07 -14.87 -19.05
N GLY A 8 50.42 -13.64 -19.43
CA GLY A 8 50.55 -13.19 -20.83
C GLY A 8 49.26 -13.06 -21.63
N VAL A 9 48.10 -13.02 -20.97
CA VAL A 9 46.79 -12.90 -21.66
C VAL A 9 46.20 -11.48 -21.65
N LEU A 10 46.89 -10.52 -21.04
CA LEU A 10 46.47 -9.14 -21.04
C LEU A 10 46.83 -8.49 -22.37
N VAL A 11 45.82 -8.16 -23.20
CA VAL A 11 46.03 -7.55 -24.52
C VAL A 11 46.09 -6.01 -24.41
N LYS A 12 45.20 -5.41 -23.60
CA LYS A 12 45.10 -3.95 -23.50
C LYS A 12 44.36 -3.54 -22.23
N ILE A 13 44.74 -2.41 -21.66
CA ILE A 13 44.01 -1.72 -20.59
C ILE A 13 43.39 -0.44 -21.16
N GLU A 14 42.07 -0.32 -21.14
CA GLU A 14 41.36 0.90 -21.52
C GLU A 14 40.69 1.50 -20.29
N LYS A 15 40.94 2.77 -19.99
CA LYS A 15 40.25 3.51 -18.96
C LYS A 15 38.90 3.98 -19.50
N ARG A 16 37.81 3.57 -18.87
CA ARG A 16 36.44 3.99 -19.21
C ARG A 16 35.74 4.52 -17.97
N VAL A 17 34.93 5.57 -18.17
CA VAL A 17 34.02 6.07 -17.13
C VAL A 17 32.68 5.35 -17.32
N HIS A 18 32.20 4.72 -16.26
CA HIS A 18 30.89 4.07 -16.24
C HIS A 18 30.23 4.24 -14.87
N SER A 19 28.90 4.10 -14.83
CA SER A 19 28.18 4.15 -13.57
C SER A 19 28.42 2.88 -12.77
N VAL A 20 28.73 3.05 -11.49
CA VAL A 20 28.94 1.95 -10.53
C VAL A 20 27.88 2.03 -9.44
N GLY A 21 27.25 0.90 -9.14
CA GLY A 21 26.28 0.80 -8.05
C GLY A 21 26.95 1.01 -6.70
N HIS A 22 26.34 1.79 -5.83
CA HIS A 22 26.72 1.96 -4.44
C HIS A 22 25.62 1.51 -3.51
N SER A 23 25.99 0.97 -2.36
CA SER A 23 25.02 0.61 -1.31
C SER A 23 24.30 1.86 -0.83
N GLU A 24 22.97 1.85 -0.90
CA GLU A 24 22.14 2.97 -0.42
C GLU A 24 22.35 3.25 1.07
N ARG A 25 22.70 2.22 1.86
CA ARG A 25 22.87 2.32 3.31
C ARG A 25 24.25 2.82 3.72
N THR A 26 25.30 2.39 3.03
CA THR A 26 26.70 2.61 3.45
C THR A 26 27.47 3.50 2.48
N GLY A 27 26.97 3.74 1.26
CA GLY A 27 27.68 4.45 0.22
C GLY A 27 28.86 3.68 -0.39
N VAL A 28 29.12 2.45 0.07
CA VAL A 28 30.22 1.61 -0.43
C VAL A 28 29.88 1.06 -1.81
N MET A 29 30.87 0.96 -2.68
CA MET A 29 30.73 0.37 -4.02
C MET A 29 30.30 -1.11 -3.92
N VAL A 30 29.29 -1.49 -4.70
CA VAL A 30 28.79 -2.85 -4.74
C VAL A 30 29.71 -3.74 -5.55
N GLU A 31 30.16 -4.84 -4.95
CA GLU A 31 30.93 -5.89 -5.61
C GLU A 31 30.12 -7.19 -5.67
N PRO A 32 29.96 -7.82 -6.86
CA PRO A 32 29.25 -9.09 -6.98
C PRO A 32 30.00 -10.20 -6.22
N ARG A 33 29.30 -10.89 -5.29
CA ARG A 33 29.81 -12.07 -4.57
C ARG A 33 28.76 -13.17 -4.57
N LEU A 34 29.23 -14.40 -4.73
CA LEU A 34 28.40 -15.56 -4.47
C LEU A 34 28.34 -15.80 -2.95
N SER A 35 27.14 -16.00 -2.43
CA SER A 35 26.88 -16.38 -1.05
C SER A 35 25.69 -17.32 -0.97
N THR A 36 25.69 -18.19 0.04
CA THR A 36 24.53 -19.03 0.33
C THR A 36 23.40 -18.15 0.84
N GLN A 37 22.19 -18.35 0.30
CA GLN A 37 21.01 -17.57 0.64
C GLN A 37 19.79 -18.48 0.73
N TRP A 38 18.79 -18.05 1.48
CA TRP A 38 17.48 -18.67 1.49
C TRP A 38 16.62 -18.12 0.37
N PHE A 39 15.97 -19.03 -0.37
CA PHE A 39 15.09 -18.69 -1.49
C PHE A 39 13.70 -19.29 -1.31
N VAL A 40 12.69 -18.54 -1.65
CA VAL A 40 11.34 -19.06 -1.93
C VAL A 40 11.25 -19.37 -3.42
N LYS A 41 10.90 -20.61 -3.77
CA LYS A 41 10.62 -21.01 -5.16
C LYS A 41 9.29 -20.41 -5.59
N MET A 42 9.35 -19.49 -6.56
CA MET A 42 8.20 -18.69 -6.93
C MET A 42 7.30 -19.32 -8.02
N ASP A 43 7.77 -20.28 -8.79
CA ASP A 43 7.06 -20.80 -9.97
C ASP A 43 5.62 -21.24 -9.67
N GLN A 44 5.41 -22.08 -8.65
CA GLN A 44 4.05 -22.54 -8.32
C GLN A 44 3.22 -21.47 -7.63
N LEU A 45 3.82 -20.66 -6.76
CA LEU A 45 3.13 -19.58 -6.05
C LEU A 45 2.62 -18.53 -7.05
N ALA A 46 3.43 -18.18 -8.04
CA ALA A 46 3.05 -17.24 -9.09
C ALA A 46 1.92 -17.80 -9.98
N LYS A 47 2.01 -19.08 -10.37
CA LYS A 47 0.94 -19.73 -11.14
C LYS A 47 -0.39 -19.74 -10.40
N ASN A 48 -0.37 -20.03 -9.11
CA ASN A 48 -1.56 -20.02 -8.26
C ASN A 48 -2.14 -18.60 -8.16
N ALA A 49 -1.30 -17.59 -7.99
CA ALA A 49 -1.72 -16.20 -7.91
C ALA A 49 -2.32 -15.68 -9.24
N ILE A 50 -1.74 -16.06 -10.38
CA ILE A 50 -2.28 -15.75 -11.71
C ILE A 50 -3.63 -16.46 -11.90
N ALA A 51 -3.71 -17.76 -11.62
CA ALA A 51 -4.93 -18.54 -11.78
C ALA A 51 -6.09 -18.02 -10.92
N ASN A 52 -5.80 -17.49 -9.72
CA ASN A 52 -6.82 -16.89 -8.86
C ASN A 52 -7.49 -15.67 -9.52
N GLN A 53 -6.80 -14.92 -10.38
CA GLN A 53 -7.35 -13.76 -11.06
C GLN A 53 -8.39 -14.12 -12.15
N ASP A 54 -8.49 -15.39 -12.53
CA ASP A 54 -9.48 -15.92 -13.45
C ASP A 54 -10.70 -16.56 -12.73
N THR A 55 -10.78 -16.44 -11.42
CA THR A 55 -11.86 -17.00 -10.59
C THR A 55 -12.83 -15.92 -10.11
N ASP A 56 -13.96 -16.34 -9.55
CA ASP A 56 -14.91 -15.45 -8.88
C ASP A 56 -14.33 -14.83 -7.59
N ASP A 57 -13.33 -15.49 -7.00
CA ASP A 57 -12.60 -15.05 -5.81
C ASP A 57 -11.33 -14.24 -6.15
N LYS A 58 -11.26 -13.65 -7.35
CA LYS A 58 -10.16 -12.76 -7.75
C LYS A 58 -10.05 -11.53 -6.88
N VAL A 59 -8.87 -10.94 -6.89
CA VAL A 59 -8.60 -9.63 -6.29
C VAL A 59 -8.88 -8.54 -7.33
N ASP A 60 -9.82 -7.64 -7.06
CA ASP A 60 -10.13 -6.52 -7.93
C ASP A 60 -9.19 -5.33 -7.67
N PHE A 61 -8.49 -4.89 -8.70
CA PHE A 61 -7.58 -3.74 -8.64
C PHE A 61 -8.27 -2.45 -9.11
N TYR A 62 -8.12 -1.39 -8.35
CA TYR A 62 -8.60 -0.05 -8.68
C TYR A 62 -7.45 0.95 -8.71
N PRO A 63 -7.15 1.60 -9.86
CA PRO A 63 -7.72 1.36 -11.19
C PRO A 63 -7.37 -0.02 -11.80
N PRO A 64 -8.22 -0.54 -12.71
CA PRO A 64 -8.06 -1.90 -13.28
C PRO A 64 -6.71 -2.15 -13.97
N ARG A 65 -6.05 -1.11 -14.52
CA ARG A 65 -4.73 -1.23 -15.17
C ARG A 65 -3.64 -1.85 -14.27
N PHE A 66 -3.80 -1.77 -12.94
CA PHE A 66 -2.84 -2.35 -12.01
C PHE A 66 -2.97 -3.87 -11.88
N ASN A 67 -4.08 -4.45 -12.33
CA ASN A 67 -4.16 -5.89 -12.50
C ASN A 67 -3.15 -6.38 -13.56
N ASP A 68 -3.03 -5.69 -14.69
CA ASP A 68 -2.04 -6.04 -15.72
C ASP A 68 -0.61 -5.89 -15.18
N THR A 69 -0.37 -4.85 -14.36
CA THR A 69 0.93 -4.67 -13.68
C THR A 69 1.22 -5.84 -12.74
N PHE A 70 0.25 -6.28 -11.95
CA PHE A 70 0.39 -7.44 -11.07
C PHE A 70 0.69 -8.73 -11.87
N LEU A 71 -0.09 -9.00 -12.92
CA LEU A 71 0.10 -10.19 -13.77
C LEU A 71 1.47 -10.20 -14.42
N GLN A 72 1.93 -9.09 -15.01
CA GLN A 72 3.26 -8.97 -15.60
C GLN A 72 4.38 -9.27 -14.59
N TRP A 73 4.24 -8.84 -13.33
CA TRP A 73 5.19 -9.17 -12.28
C TRP A 73 5.18 -10.66 -11.94
N MET A 74 4.00 -11.28 -11.87
CA MET A 74 3.89 -12.71 -11.55
C MET A 74 4.39 -13.60 -12.69
N GLU A 75 4.14 -13.23 -13.94
CA GLU A 75 4.62 -13.96 -15.12
C GLU A 75 6.15 -13.95 -15.26
N ASN A 76 6.80 -12.88 -14.78
CA ASN A 76 8.25 -12.68 -14.90
C ASN A 76 8.98 -12.78 -13.55
N VAL A 77 8.35 -13.31 -12.52
CA VAL A 77 8.94 -13.38 -11.20
C VAL A 77 10.07 -14.41 -11.16
N HIS A 78 11.16 -14.06 -10.50
CA HIS A 78 12.26 -14.97 -10.15
C HIS A 78 12.14 -15.45 -8.70
N ASP A 79 12.87 -16.50 -8.36
CA ASP A 79 12.96 -16.99 -6.99
C ASP A 79 13.34 -15.86 -6.04
N TRP A 80 12.61 -15.75 -4.94
CA TRP A 80 12.75 -14.65 -4.01
C TRP A 80 13.74 -14.96 -2.91
N VAL A 81 14.84 -14.20 -2.86
CA VAL A 81 15.80 -14.25 -1.75
C VAL A 81 15.15 -13.64 -0.51
N ILE A 82 14.99 -14.44 0.53
CA ILE A 82 14.34 -14.03 1.78
C ILE A 82 15.31 -13.81 2.95
N SER A 83 16.58 -14.19 2.82
CA SER A 83 17.62 -13.94 3.83
C SER A 83 18.23 -12.54 3.67
N ARG A 84 18.48 -11.89 4.80
CA ARG A 84 19.13 -10.58 4.88
C ARG A 84 20.23 -10.61 5.93
N GLN A 85 21.41 -10.09 5.59
CA GLN A 85 22.55 -9.96 6.48
C GLN A 85 22.43 -8.66 7.28
N LEU A 86 21.47 -8.61 8.19
CA LEU A 86 21.16 -7.46 9.03
C LEU A 86 21.24 -7.84 10.50
N TRP A 87 21.61 -6.88 11.33
CA TRP A 87 21.64 -7.07 12.79
C TRP A 87 20.25 -7.15 13.41
N TRP A 88 19.28 -6.42 12.86
CA TRP A 88 17.93 -6.33 13.40
C TRP A 88 16.90 -6.93 12.42
N GLY A 89 16.07 -7.82 12.94
CA GLY A 89 15.00 -8.46 12.19
C GLY A 89 14.56 -9.77 12.82
N HIS A 90 13.69 -10.50 12.13
CA HIS A 90 13.27 -11.85 12.52
C HIS A 90 14.34 -12.84 12.07
N GLN A 91 15.13 -13.36 13.01
CA GLN A 91 16.15 -14.35 12.71
C GLN A 91 15.52 -15.61 12.09
N ILE A 92 16.16 -16.14 11.06
CA ILE A 92 15.66 -17.33 10.36
C ILE A 92 15.62 -18.52 11.33
N PRO A 93 14.47 -19.20 11.46
CA PRO A 93 14.32 -20.32 12.40
C PRO A 93 14.90 -21.61 11.83
N ALA A 94 16.18 -21.59 11.49
CA ALA A 94 16.96 -22.72 10.99
C ALA A 94 18.20 -22.89 11.84
N TRP A 95 18.55 -24.13 12.12
CA TRP A 95 19.63 -24.53 13.02
C TRP A 95 20.55 -25.47 12.29
N TYR A 96 21.85 -25.34 12.51
CA TYR A 96 22.89 -26.15 11.90
C TYR A 96 23.77 -26.76 13.00
N ASN A 97 24.13 -28.03 12.84
CA ASN A 97 25.11 -28.69 13.71
C ASN A 97 26.50 -28.73 13.05
N ALA A 98 27.48 -29.27 13.76
CA ALA A 98 28.85 -29.35 13.28
C ALA A 98 29.02 -30.30 12.07
N GLU A 99 28.11 -31.24 11.89
CA GLU A 99 28.07 -32.21 10.79
C GLU A 99 27.43 -31.61 9.53
N GLY A 100 26.87 -30.39 9.61
CA GLY A 100 26.20 -29.72 8.52
C GLY A 100 24.75 -30.13 8.32
N GLU A 101 24.16 -30.83 9.29
CA GLU A 101 22.72 -31.09 9.28
C GLU A 101 21.94 -29.82 9.59
N MET A 102 20.80 -29.67 8.94
CA MET A 102 19.92 -28.52 9.09
C MET A 102 18.57 -28.95 9.69
N TYR A 103 18.10 -28.18 10.66
CA TYR A 103 16.77 -28.30 11.23
C TYR A 103 16.04 -26.97 11.16
N VAL A 104 14.76 -26.98 10.79
CA VAL A 104 13.90 -25.78 10.77
C VAL A 104 12.86 -25.89 11.88
N GLY A 105 12.85 -24.92 12.79
CA GLY A 105 11.96 -24.87 13.94
C GLY A 105 12.21 -23.64 14.80
N GLU A 106 11.25 -23.30 15.64
CA GLU A 106 11.32 -22.13 16.54
C GLU A 106 12.44 -22.26 17.58
N GLU A 107 12.68 -23.47 18.06
CA GLU A 107 13.70 -23.79 19.05
C GLU A 107 14.72 -24.77 18.47
N ALA A 108 15.94 -24.75 19.03
CA ALA A 108 16.96 -25.72 18.66
C ALA A 108 16.50 -27.14 18.98
N PRO A 109 16.90 -28.15 18.19
CA PRO A 109 16.74 -29.55 18.56
C PRO A 109 17.46 -29.86 19.87
N GLU A 110 17.05 -30.96 20.55
CA GLU A 110 17.75 -31.45 21.73
C GLU A 110 19.20 -31.85 21.38
N GLY A 111 20.14 -31.54 22.26
CA GLY A 111 21.57 -31.83 22.12
C GLY A 111 22.41 -30.56 21.94
N ASP A 112 23.72 -30.74 22.18
CA ASP A 112 24.68 -29.64 22.06
C ASP A 112 25.13 -29.41 20.62
N GLY A 113 25.57 -28.19 20.31
CA GLY A 113 26.26 -27.87 19.06
C GLY A 113 25.37 -27.31 17.94
N TRP A 114 24.08 -27.13 18.17
CA TRP A 114 23.20 -26.45 17.21
C TRP A 114 23.40 -24.94 17.27
N LYS A 115 23.60 -24.32 16.09
CA LYS A 115 23.73 -22.88 15.93
C LYS A 115 22.63 -22.38 14.99
N GLN A 116 21.90 -21.38 15.43
CA GLN A 116 20.87 -20.75 14.59
C GLN A 116 21.49 -19.98 13.43
N ASP A 117 20.81 -19.95 12.30
CA ASP A 117 21.16 -19.11 11.15
C ASP A 117 21.37 -17.65 11.59
N GLU A 118 22.43 -17.02 11.10
CA GLU A 118 22.77 -15.64 11.49
C GLU A 118 21.95 -14.59 10.74
N ASP A 119 21.34 -14.98 9.61
CA ASP A 119 20.54 -14.10 8.77
C ASP A 119 19.15 -13.88 9.37
N VAL A 120 18.53 -12.79 8.95
CA VAL A 120 17.15 -12.46 9.27
C VAL A 120 16.28 -12.52 8.02
N LEU A 121 14.97 -12.71 8.22
CA LEU A 121 13.99 -12.69 7.12
C LEU A 121 13.84 -11.31 6.49
N ASP A 122 13.60 -11.28 5.20
CA ASP A 122 13.19 -10.09 4.47
C ASP A 122 11.94 -9.47 5.13
N THR A 123 11.94 -8.17 5.30
CA THR A 123 10.81 -7.41 5.88
C THR A 123 9.48 -7.78 5.23
N TRP A 124 9.48 -7.98 3.92
CA TRP A 124 8.28 -8.31 3.17
C TRP A 124 7.76 -9.73 3.40
N PHE A 125 8.57 -10.62 3.97
CA PHE A 125 8.14 -11.97 4.29
C PHE A 125 7.09 -11.97 5.42
N SER A 126 7.39 -11.33 6.54
CA SER A 126 6.44 -11.19 7.64
C SER A 126 5.33 -10.18 7.34
N SER A 127 5.64 -9.07 6.65
CA SER A 127 4.63 -8.06 6.27
C SER A 127 3.52 -8.63 5.40
N ALA A 128 3.80 -9.64 4.60
CA ALA A 128 2.80 -10.28 3.75
C ALA A 128 1.83 -11.19 4.50
N LEU A 129 2.14 -11.56 5.73
CA LEU A 129 1.23 -12.33 6.61
C LEU A 129 0.12 -11.45 7.22
N TRP A 130 0.27 -10.14 7.18
CA TRP A 130 -0.58 -9.18 7.87
C TRP A 130 -2.10 -9.38 7.68
N PRO A 131 -2.64 -9.66 6.46
CA PRO A 131 -4.07 -9.77 6.23
C PRO A 131 -4.75 -10.89 7.01
N PHE A 132 -4.02 -11.89 7.47
CA PHE A 132 -4.56 -13.05 8.18
C PHE A 132 -3.90 -13.29 9.55
N SER A 133 -2.62 -13.02 9.73
CA SER A 133 -1.93 -13.24 11.00
C SER A 133 -2.47 -12.36 12.13
N THR A 134 -2.86 -11.11 11.83
CA THR A 134 -3.43 -10.18 12.81
C THR A 134 -4.84 -10.54 13.27
N MET A 135 -5.48 -11.51 12.60
CA MET A 135 -6.84 -11.97 12.89
C MET A 135 -6.88 -13.32 13.60
N GLY A 136 -5.73 -13.79 14.08
CA GLY A 136 -5.60 -15.00 14.88
C GLY A 136 -5.07 -16.22 14.14
N TRP A 137 -4.81 -16.13 12.82
CA TRP A 137 -4.16 -17.23 12.11
C TRP A 137 -2.81 -17.58 12.78
N PRO A 138 -2.44 -18.87 12.97
CA PRO A 138 -2.96 -20.06 12.31
C PRO A 138 -4.23 -20.67 12.91
N ASP A 139 -4.80 -20.13 13.98
CA ASP A 139 -6.11 -20.58 14.48
C ASP A 139 -7.23 -20.09 13.54
N VAL A 140 -7.64 -20.96 12.62
CA VAL A 140 -8.73 -20.69 11.67
C VAL A 140 -10.11 -20.59 12.32
N GLU A 141 -10.21 -21.01 13.60
CA GLU A 141 -11.42 -20.90 14.39
C GLU A 141 -11.53 -19.56 15.13
N ALA A 142 -10.47 -18.76 15.15
CA ALA A 142 -10.47 -17.44 15.76
C ALA A 142 -11.64 -16.59 15.26
N GLU A 143 -12.30 -15.88 16.15
CA GLU A 143 -13.53 -15.12 15.85
C GLU A 143 -13.26 -14.04 14.80
N ASP A 144 -12.17 -13.29 14.94
CA ASP A 144 -11.80 -12.23 13.98
C ASP A 144 -11.42 -12.79 12.62
N PHE A 145 -10.72 -13.94 12.57
CA PHE A 145 -10.40 -14.59 11.31
C PHE A 145 -11.65 -15.01 10.55
N LYS A 146 -12.61 -15.66 11.22
CA LYS A 146 -13.89 -16.06 10.60
C LYS A 146 -14.70 -14.88 10.10
N ARG A 147 -14.66 -13.77 10.83
CA ARG A 147 -15.51 -12.61 10.54
C ARG A 147 -14.92 -11.67 9.48
N TYR A 148 -13.63 -11.45 9.50
CA TYR A 148 -13.00 -10.37 8.74
C TYR A 148 -12.07 -10.84 7.63
N PHE A 149 -11.70 -12.12 7.58
CA PHE A 149 -10.86 -12.66 6.53
C PHE A 149 -11.69 -13.41 5.46
N PRO A 150 -11.50 -13.14 4.15
CA PRO A 150 -10.71 -12.09 3.54
C PRO A 150 -11.21 -10.68 3.86
N THR A 151 -10.30 -9.69 3.91
CA THR A 151 -10.67 -8.31 4.17
C THR A 151 -11.37 -7.66 2.97
N SER A 152 -12.10 -6.56 3.19
CA SER A 152 -12.87 -5.91 2.13
C SER A 152 -11.98 -5.16 1.15
N THR A 153 -11.05 -4.34 1.64
CA THR A 153 -10.25 -3.45 0.79
C THR A 153 -8.88 -3.18 1.42
N LEU A 154 -7.84 -3.36 0.60
CA LEU A 154 -6.49 -2.87 0.87
C LEU A 154 -6.28 -1.54 0.16
N VAL A 155 -5.71 -0.56 0.84
CA VAL A 155 -5.31 0.73 0.24
C VAL A 155 -3.80 0.88 0.33
N THR A 156 -3.14 1.09 -0.81
CA THR A 156 -1.67 1.21 -0.86
C THR A 156 -1.17 1.99 -2.06
N GLY A 157 0.10 2.40 -2.05
CA GLY A 157 0.75 3.03 -3.19
C GLY A 157 1.13 2.03 -4.29
N TYR A 158 1.19 2.51 -5.53
CA TYR A 158 1.56 1.67 -6.68
C TYR A 158 3.00 1.13 -6.60
N ASP A 159 3.88 1.78 -5.87
CA ASP A 159 5.30 1.46 -5.79
C ASP A 159 5.60 0.18 -4.98
N ILE A 160 4.63 -0.32 -4.22
CA ILE A 160 4.76 -1.56 -3.45
C ILE A 160 3.78 -2.67 -3.89
N ILE A 161 3.22 -2.59 -5.09
CA ILE A 161 2.38 -3.66 -5.63
C ILE A 161 3.16 -4.98 -5.64
N PHE A 162 4.37 -4.99 -6.20
CA PHE A 162 5.21 -6.18 -6.22
C PHE A 162 5.73 -6.56 -4.83
N PHE A 163 6.17 -5.59 -4.04
CA PHE A 163 6.81 -5.86 -2.75
C PHE A 163 5.83 -6.34 -1.69
N TRP A 164 4.61 -5.85 -1.69
CA TRP A 164 3.64 -6.12 -0.63
C TRP A 164 2.37 -6.79 -1.13
N VAL A 165 1.67 -6.19 -2.10
CA VAL A 165 0.37 -6.69 -2.56
C VAL A 165 0.48 -8.11 -3.11
N SER A 166 1.41 -8.33 -4.05
CA SER A 166 1.58 -9.66 -4.66
C SER A 166 2.04 -10.71 -3.65
N ARG A 167 2.90 -10.31 -2.69
CA ARG A 167 3.33 -11.22 -1.61
C ARG A 167 2.20 -11.58 -0.66
N MET A 168 1.33 -10.64 -0.31
CA MET A 168 0.12 -10.96 0.44
C MET A 168 -0.79 -11.92 -0.32
N ILE A 169 -0.96 -11.72 -1.63
CA ILE A 169 -1.83 -12.59 -2.44
C ILE A 169 -1.28 -14.02 -2.48
N PHE A 170 -0.04 -14.23 -2.91
CA PHE A 170 0.46 -15.59 -3.04
C PHE A 170 0.69 -16.30 -1.70
N GLN A 171 1.10 -15.59 -0.64
CA GLN A 171 1.23 -16.19 0.69
C GLN A 171 -0.14 -16.54 1.28
N SER A 172 -1.15 -15.68 1.11
CA SER A 172 -2.49 -15.98 1.58
C SER A 172 -3.07 -17.21 0.88
N LEU A 173 -2.92 -17.30 -0.44
CA LEU A 173 -3.35 -18.47 -1.20
C LEU A 173 -2.64 -19.74 -0.74
N GLU A 174 -1.33 -19.67 -0.46
CA GLU A 174 -0.53 -20.81 0.01
C GLU A 174 -0.95 -21.26 1.41
N PHE A 175 -1.10 -20.34 2.34
CA PHE A 175 -1.32 -20.67 3.75
C PHE A 175 -2.77 -20.87 4.13
N THR A 176 -3.70 -20.23 3.42
CA THR A 176 -5.14 -20.26 3.78
C THR A 176 -6.04 -20.82 2.68
N GLY A 177 -5.50 -20.98 1.46
CA GLY A 177 -6.30 -21.36 0.28
C GLY A 177 -7.24 -20.28 -0.23
N ARG A 178 -7.15 -19.04 0.27
CA ARG A 178 -8.03 -17.92 -0.06
C ARG A 178 -7.26 -16.64 -0.37
N GLN A 179 -7.84 -15.77 -1.20
CA GLN A 179 -7.31 -14.42 -1.43
C GLN A 179 -7.32 -13.60 -0.12
N PRO A 180 -6.38 -12.66 0.08
CA PRO A 180 -6.28 -11.93 1.35
C PRO A 180 -7.31 -10.81 1.50
N PHE A 181 -7.78 -10.25 0.40
CA PHE A 181 -8.72 -9.13 0.32
C PHE A 181 -9.47 -9.14 -1.01
N LYS A 182 -10.66 -8.53 -1.02
CA LYS A 182 -11.48 -8.47 -2.22
C LYS A 182 -10.99 -7.38 -3.18
N ASN A 183 -10.69 -6.20 -2.65
CA ASN A 183 -10.34 -5.03 -3.46
C ASN A 183 -8.95 -4.48 -3.08
N VAL A 184 -8.23 -3.96 -4.06
CA VAL A 184 -7.00 -3.19 -3.85
C VAL A 184 -7.17 -1.81 -4.49
N LEU A 185 -7.26 -0.79 -3.66
CA LEU A 185 -7.28 0.60 -4.10
C LEU A 185 -5.84 1.13 -4.13
N ILE A 186 -5.37 1.43 -5.32
CA ILE A 186 -4.01 1.92 -5.56
C ILE A 186 -4.04 3.44 -5.65
N HIS A 187 -3.30 4.10 -4.76
CA HIS A 187 -3.09 5.54 -4.80
C HIS A 187 -1.72 5.91 -5.37
N GLY A 188 -1.58 7.15 -5.82
CA GLY A 188 -0.29 7.73 -6.21
C GLY A 188 0.52 8.21 -5.00
N LEU A 189 1.74 8.66 -5.25
CA LEU A 189 2.63 9.21 -4.24
C LEU A 189 2.48 10.73 -4.15
N ILE A 190 2.68 11.25 -2.94
CA ILE A 190 2.83 12.69 -2.74
C ILE A 190 4.27 13.07 -3.06
N ARG A 191 4.43 14.03 -3.97
CA ARG A 191 5.73 14.55 -4.40
C ARG A 191 5.92 15.98 -3.90
N ASP A 192 7.16 16.40 -3.81
CA ASP A 192 7.47 17.80 -3.48
C ASP A 192 7.00 18.77 -4.58
N GLU A 193 7.15 20.07 -4.36
CA GLU A 193 6.75 21.11 -5.32
C GLU A 193 7.43 20.98 -6.68
N GLN A 194 8.65 20.43 -6.71
CA GLN A 194 9.40 20.16 -7.94
C GLN A 194 9.03 18.82 -8.59
N GLY A 195 8.12 18.06 -7.99
CA GLY A 195 7.67 16.76 -8.49
C GLY A 195 8.62 15.60 -8.17
N ARG A 196 9.59 15.79 -7.26
CA ARG A 196 10.51 14.73 -6.84
C ARG A 196 9.87 13.86 -5.76
N LYS A 197 10.21 12.59 -5.74
CA LYS A 197 9.80 11.69 -4.66
C LYS A 197 10.38 12.19 -3.33
N MET A 198 9.53 12.29 -2.31
CA MET A 198 9.98 12.66 -0.97
C MET A 198 10.81 11.53 -0.36
N SER A 199 11.97 11.86 0.20
CA SER A 199 12.84 10.92 0.89
C SER A 199 13.58 11.57 2.05
N LYS A 200 13.94 10.76 3.05
CA LYS A 200 14.72 11.21 4.20
C LYS A 200 16.10 11.75 3.77
N SER A 201 16.70 11.11 2.78
CA SER A 201 18.03 11.50 2.26
C SER A 201 18.03 12.85 1.53
N LEU A 202 16.92 13.24 0.90
CA LEU A 202 16.79 14.54 0.24
C LEU A 202 16.30 15.64 1.20
N GLY A 203 15.81 15.28 2.39
CA GLY A 203 15.27 16.26 3.34
C GLY A 203 14.08 17.06 2.81
N ASN A 204 13.39 16.55 1.78
CA ASN A 204 12.25 17.20 1.11
C ASN A 204 10.89 16.67 1.59
N GLY A 205 10.88 15.89 2.66
CA GLY A 205 9.66 15.41 3.30
C GLY A 205 8.89 16.54 3.97
N ILE A 206 7.58 16.51 3.87
CA ILE A 206 6.68 17.43 4.55
C ILE A 206 6.03 16.66 5.69
N ASP A 207 6.17 17.16 6.91
CA ASP A 207 5.50 16.56 8.07
C ASP A 207 4.01 16.87 8.00
N PRO A 208 3.14 15.85 7.95
CA PRO A 208 1.70 16.05 7.99
C PRO A 208 1.22 16.81 9.24
N MET A 209 1.93 16.68 10.36
CA MET A 209 1.55 17.34 11.61
C MET A 209 1.73 18.86 11.51
N ASP A 210 2.82 19.34 10.88
CA ASP A 210 3.04 20.76 10.63
C ASP A 210 1.94 21.35 9.73
N VAL A 211 1.49 20.58 8.74
CA VAL A 211 0.39 20.98 7.86
C VAL A 211 -0.93 21.03 8.62
N ILE A 212 -1.20 20.04 9.47
CA ILE A 212 -2.42 19.98 10.30
C ILE A 212 -2.45 21.14 11.30
N GLU A 213 -1.34 21.47 11.92
CA GLU A 213 -1.25 22.59 12.85
C GLU A 213 -1.60 23.93 12.17
N LYS A 214 -1.13 24.11 10.93
CA LYS A 214 -1.37 25.35 10.19
C LYS A 214 -2.74 25.45 9.54
N TYR A 215 -3.24 24.36 8.96
CA TYR A 215 -4.43 24.35 8.09
C TYR A 215 -5.62 23.56 8.64
N GLY A 216 -5.39 22.74 9.65
CA GLY A 216 -6.37 21.78 10.17
C GLY A 216 -6.39 20.46 9.40
N ALA A 217 -6.81 19.40 10.07
CA ALA A 217 -6.85 18.05 9.51
C ALA A 217 -7.80 17.93 8.30
N ASP A 218 -8.94 18.61 8.34
CA ASP A 218 -9.93 18.54 7.25
C ASP A 218 -9.42 19.14 5.95
N ALA A 219 -8.65 20.23 6.01
CA ALA A 219 -8.05 20.83 4.82
C ALA A 219 -7.01 19.89 4.19
N LEU A 220 -6.18 19.22 4.98
CA LEU A 220 -5.23 18.23 4.50
C LEU A 220 -5.94 17.02 3.88
N ARG A 221 -6.95 16.48 4.56
CA ARG A 221 -7.76 15.35 4.05
C ARG A 221 -8.46 15.70 2.75
N TRP A 222 -9.02 16.89 2.67
CA TRP A 222 -9.64 17.38 1.43
C TRP A 222 -8.63 17.51 0.29
N PHE A 223 -7.45 18.08 0.55
CA PHE A 223 -6.37 18.16 -0.43
C PHE A 223 -5.98 16.78 -0.98
N LEU A 224 -5.81 15.80 -0.08
CA LEU A 224 -5.41 14.43 -0.46
C LEU A 224 -6.50 13.69 -1.24
N SER A 225 -7.77 14.01 -1.02
CA SER A 225 -8.91 13.32 -1.66
C SER A 225 -9.38 14.02 -2.94
N ASN A 226 -9.21 15.35 -3.01
CA ASN A 226 -9.73 16.18 -4.11
C ASN A 226 -8.61 16.64 -5.03
N GLY A 227 -8.30 15.99 -6.04
CA GLY A 227 -7.31 16.46 -7.01
C GLY A 227 -6.31 15.42 -7.47
N SER A 228 -6.54 14.19 -7.09
CA SER A 228 -5.80 13.06 -7.65
C SER A 228 -6.79 12.02 -8.19
N ALA A 229 -6.57 11.59 -9.44
CA ALA A 229 -7.18 10.34 -9.88
C ALA A 229 -6.46 9.16 -9.20
N PRO A 230 -7.15 8.05 -8.90
CA PRO A 230 -6.53 6.88 -8.33
C PRO A 230 -5.29 6.41 -9.11
N GLY A 231 -4.20 6.13 -8.40
CA GLY A 231 -2.92 5.72 -8.98
C GLY A 231 -2.10 6.81 -9.66
N GLN A 232 -2.45 8.08 -9.49
CA GLN A 232 -1.67 9.22 -10.00
C GLN A 232 -1.01 9.99 -8.86
N ASP A 233 0.24 10.42 -9.10
CA ASP A 233 1.01 11.21 -8.15
C ASP A 233 0.43 12.63 -8.00
N VAL A 234 0.49 13.15 -6.79
CA VAL A 234 0.07 14.50 -6.46
C VAL A 234 1.28 15.34 -6.03
N ARG A 235 1.44 16.50 -6.64
CA ARG A 235 2.42 17.49 -6.17
C ARG A 235 1.81 18.27 -5.00
N PHE A 236 2.49 18.23 -3.87
CA PHE A 236 2.16 19.10 -2.76
C PHE A 236 2.49 20.55 -3.10
N SER A 237 1.61 21.48 -2.75
CA SER A 237 1.92 22.91 -2.72
C SER A 237 1.08 23.60 -1.65
N TYR A 238 1.65 24.61 -1.01
CA TYR A 238 0.95 25.42 -0.01
C TYR A 238 -0.21 26.21 -0.61
N GLU A 239 -0.12 26.62 -1.88
CA GLU A 239 -1.21 27.28 -2.60
C GLU A 239 -2.47 26.38 -2.69
N LYS A 240 -2.28 25.10 -2.97
CA LYS A 240 -3.38 24.13 -2.98
C LYS A 240 -3.93 23.86 -1.58
N MET A 241 -3.08 23.95 -0.56
CA MET A 241 -3.52 23.87 0.83
C MET A 241 -4.37 25.08 1.22
N ASP A 242 -3.98 26.29 0.83
CA ASP A 242 -4.78 27.51 1.03
C ASP A 242 -6.15 27.39 0.37
N ALA A 243 -6.23 26.88 -0.86
CA ALA A 243 -7.48 26.62 -1.54
C ALA A 243 -8.37 25.61 -0.81
N SER A 244 -7.77 24.53 -0.31
CA SER A 244 -8.45 23.50 0.48
C SER A 244 -9.00 24.07 1.79
N TRP A 245 -8.19 24.84 2.52
CA TRP A 245 -8.61 25.51 3.73
C TRP A 245 -9.77 26.48 3.51
N ASN A 246 -9.69 27.30 2.44
CA ASN A 246 -10.77 28.21 2.06
C ASN A 246 -12.08 27.47 1.78
N PHE A 247 -12.02 26.31 1.13
CA PHE A 247 -13.19 25.47 0.86
C PHE A 247 -13.81 24.92 2.16
N ILE A 248 -13.01 24.40 3.07
CA ILE A 248 -13.47 23.90 4.37
C ILE A 248 -14.07 25.04 5.20
N ASN A 249 -13.43 26.20 5.24
CA ASN A 249 -13.93 27.38 5.91
C ASN A 249 -15.28 27.87 5.32
N LYS A 250 -15.45 27.76 4.01
CA LYS A 250 -16.74 28.06 3.35
C LYS A 250 -17.84 27.09 3.84
N ILE A 251 -17.58 25.79 3.91
CA ILE A 251 -18.53 24.81 4.43
C ILE A 251 -18.91 25.13 5.88
N TRP A 252 -17.92 25.44 6.72
CA TRP A 252 -18.14 25.84 8.10
C TRP A 252 -19.08 27.05 8.21
N ASN A 253 -18.80 28.10 7.44
CA ASN A 253 -19.62 29.31 7.49
C ASN A 253 -21.05 29.10 6.95
N ILE A 254 -21.24 28.29 5.90
CA ILE A 254 -22.55 27.90 5.39
C ILE A 254 -23.33 27.14 6.47
N SER A 255 -22.71 26.16 7.11
CA SER A 255 -23.34 25.37 8.16
C SER A 255 -23.73 26.25 9.36
N ARG A 256 -22.84 27.14 9.77
CA ARG A 256 -23.13 28.12 10.84
C ARG A 256 -24.32 29.03 10.48
N TYR A 257 -24.36 29.55 9.24
CA TYR A 257 -25.46 30.38 8.77
C TYR A 257 -26.79 29.61 8.81
N ILE A 258 -26.80 28.35 8.35
CA ILE A 258 -28.01 27.52 8.36
C ILE A 258 -28.48 27.31 9.81
N LEU A 259 -27.59 26.95 10.73
CA LEU A 259 -27.94 26.71 12.12
C LEU A 259 -28.51 27.96 12.80
N MET A 260 -27.93 29.13 12.58
CA MET A 260 -28.37 30.38 13.15
C MET A 260 -29.77 30.79 12.65
N ASN A 261 -30.13 30.44 11.40
CA ASN A 261 -31.41 30.78 10.80
C ASN A 261 -32.51 29.73 11.00
N ASN A 262 -32.15 28.58 11.63
CA ASN A 262 -33.08 27.49 11.89
C ASN A 262 -33.10 27.12 13.38
N GLU A 263 -32.90 28.10 14.25
CA GLU A 263 -32.94 27.87 15.69
C GLU A 263 -34.33 27.36 16.09
N GLY A 264 -34.37 26.23 16.82
CA GLY A 264 -35.63 25.58 17.23
C GLY A 264 -36.27 24.66 16.19
N LEU A 265 -35.75 24.59 14.95
CA LEU A 265 -36.23 23.62 13.96
C LEU A 265 -35.78 22.19 14.33
N THR A 266 -36.73 21.30 14.57
CA THR A 266 -36.45 19.89 14.78
C THR A 266 -36.15 19.16 13.47
N LEU A 267 -35.40 18.06 13.53
CA LEU A 267 -35.09 17.25 12.36
C LEU A 267 -36.36 16.69 11.68
N ASP A 268 -37.36 16.33 12.46
CA ASP A 268 -38.63 15.82 11.94
C ASP A 268 -39.44 16.91 11.21
N ALA A 269 -39.48 18.12 11.78
CA ALA A 269 -40.10 19.26 11.11
C ALA A 269 -39.34 19.63 9.81
N ALA A 270 -38.02 19.55 9.80
CA ALA A 270 -37.23 19.77 8.60
C ALA A 270 -37.56 18.73 7.50
N ARG A 271 -37.62 17.44 7.86
CA ARG A 271 -38.01 16.34 6.96
C ARG A 271 -39.41 16.53 6.40
N GLU A 272 -40.37 16.89 7.23
CA GLU A 272 -41.75 17.19 6.80
C GLU A 272 -41.80 18.35 5.82
N ASN A 273 -41.06 19.43 6.08
CA ASN A 273 -40.98 20.57 5.17
C ASN A 273 -40.39 20.18 3.80
N VAL A 274 -39.31 19.41 3.79
CA VAL A 274 -38.69 18.89 2.54
C VAL A 274 -39.72 18.04 1.77
N ALA A 275 -40.45 17.16 2.45
CA ALA A 275 -41.45 16.30 1.83
C ALA A 275 -42.59 17.14 1.20
N LYS A 276 -43.06 18.20 1.87
CA LYS A 276 -44.06 19.13 1.33
C LYS A 276 -43.57 19.88 0.08
N VAL A 277 -42.33 20.32 0.08
CA VAL A 277 -41.72 20.99 -1.07
C VAL A 277 -41.59 20.02 -2.25
N ALA A 278 -41.12 18.80 -2.01
CA ALA A 278 -41.00 17.75 -3.03
C ALA A 278 -42.36 17.37 -3.64
N ALA A 279 -43.42 17.34 -2.84
CA ALA A 279 -44.79 17.09 -3.28
C ALA A 279 -45.47 18.30 -3.97
N GLY A 280 -44.80 19.43 -4.05
CA GLY A 280 -45.39 20.68 -4.62
C GLY A 280 -46.43 21.37 -3.75
N GLN A 281 -46.52 20.98 -2.46
CA GLN A 281 -47.47 21.52 -1.48
C GLN A 281 -46.92 22.77 -0.76
N ALA A 282 -45.64 23.02 -0.87
CA ALA A 282 -44.96 24.18 -0.31
C ALA A 282 -43.77 24.58 -1.21
N GLY A 283 -43.16 25.74 -0.90
CA GLY A 283 -42.02 26.25 -1.65
C GLY A 283 -42.37 26.74 -3.08
N ASN A 284 -41.33 27.11 -3.81
CA ASN A 284 -41.41 27.59 -5.17
C ASN A 284 -40.65 26.69 -6.17
N VAL A 285 -40.56 27.10 -7.43
CA VAL A 285 -39.85 26.32 -8.48
C VAL A 285 -38.36 26.13 -8.16
N THR A 286 -37.72 27.15 -7.60
CA THR A 286 -36.29 27.10 -7.22
C THR A 286 -36.06 26.12 -6.11
N ASP A 287 -36.96 26.06 -5.11
CA ASP A 287 -36.83 25.10 -3.99
C ASP A 287 -36.94 23.66 -4.48
N ARG A 288 -37.86 23.37 -5.40
CA ARG A 288 -37.99 22.04 -6.01
C ARG A 288 -36.79 21.70 -6.90
N TRP A 289 -36.27 22.66 -7.65
CA TRP A 289 -35.11 22.48 -8.50
C TRP A 289 -33.86 22.12 -7.67
N ILE A 290 -33.60 22.83 -6.56
CA ILE A 290 -32.42 22.54 -5.73
C ILE A 290 -32.53 21.18 -5.04
N LEU A 291 -33.73 20.79 -4.58
CA LEU A 291 -33.96 19.46 -4.00
C LEU A 291 -33.77 18.36 -5.04
N HIS A 292 -34.22 18.55 -6.27
CA HIS A 292 -33.98 17.59 -7.35
C HIS A 292 -32.49 17.45 -7.64
N ASN A 293 -31.74 18.55 -7.79
CA ASN A 293 -30.30 18.52 -8.02
C ASN A 293 -29.52 17.89 -6.85
N LEU A 294 -29.95 18.14 -5.62
CA LEU A 294 -29.36 17.52 -4.44
C LEU A 294 -29.51 15.99 -4.49
N ASN A 295 -30.72 15.53 -4.81
CA ASN A 295 -31.04 14.09 -4.88
C ASN A 295 -30.23 13.39 -5.98
N GLU A 296 -30.15 13.99 -7.18
CA GLU A 296 -29.31 13.53 -8.27
C GLU A 296 -27.81 13.47 -7.87
N THR A 297 -27.35 14.52 -7.18
CA THR A 297 -25.96 14.59 -6.74
C THR A 297 -25.63 13.51 -5.69
N ILE A 298 -26.53 13.29 -4.72
CA ILE A 298 -26.37 12.23 -3.72
C ILE A 298 -26.24 10.86 -4.41
N GLY A 299 -27.12 10.56 -5.36
CA GLY A 299 -27.08 9.31 -6.11
C GLY A 299 -25.75 9.10 -6.83
N LYS A 300 -25.29 10.12 -7.58
CA LYS A 300 -24.02 10.07 -8.33
C LYS A 300 -22.80 9.93 -7.41
N VAL A 301 -22.77 10.69 -6.32
CA VAL A 301 -21.67 10.63 -5.36
C VAL A 301 -21.60 9.24 -4.71
N THR A 302 -22.74 8.68 -4.30
CA THR A 302 -22.79 7.34 -3.72
C THR A 302 -22.28 6.28 -4.71
N GLU A 303 -22.77 6.34 -5.96
CA GLU A 303 -22.33 5.41 -7.01
C GLU A 303 -20.83 5.50 -7.28
N ASN A 304 -20.26 6.71 -7.33
CA ASN A 304 -18.84 6.91 -7.57
C ASN A 304 -17.99 6.40 -6.39
N PHE A 305 -18.42 6.61 -5.15
CA PHE A 305 -17.75 6.04 -3.99
C PHE A 305 -17.74 4.51 -4.01
N ASP A 306 -18.85 3.88 -4.40
CA ASP A 306 -18.94 2.41 -4.51
C ASP A 306 -18.00 1.85 -5.59
N LYS A 307 -17.69 2.64 -6.62
CA LYS A 307 -16.78 2.30 -7.71
C LYS A 307 -15.32 2.74 -7.48
N PHE A 308 -15.02 3.42 -6.39
CA PHE A 308 -13.73 4.07 -6.14
C PHE A 308 -13.36 5.14 -7.21
N GLU A 309 -14.35 5.85 -7.77
CA GLU A 309 -14.20 6.90 -8.78
C GLU A 309 -14.27 8.32 -8.19
#